data_a774da66838ada4d2fafc19e092e57bb
#
_entry.id   a774da66838ada4d2fafc19e092e57bb
#
_cell.length_a   1.000
_cell.length_b   1.000
_cell.length_c   1.000
_cell.angle_alpha   90.00
_cell.angle_beta   90.00
_cell.angle_gamma   90.00
#
_symmetry.space_group_name_H-M   'P 1'
#
loop_
_entity.id
_entity.type
_entity.pdbx_description
1 polymer ?
#
loop_
_entity_poly.entity_id
_entity_poly.type
_entity_poly.pdbx_seq_one_letter_code
_entity_poly.pdbx_strand_id
1 'polypeptide(L)' 'MEEVVYRFELRRAEDVVATGHVNWEEPLEVGDSITIGRRQGIIRTFEPLLGEQEMRLVVQLLRDH' A
#
# COMPACT_ATOMS: atom_id res chain seq x y z
N MET A 1 8.40 17.66 9.66
CA MET A 1 7.64 16.42 9.48
C MET A 1 7.99 15.81 8.15
N GLU A 2 8.28 14.55 8.17
CA GLU A 2 8.72 13.87 6.97
C GLU A 2 7.60 13.02 6.43
N GLU A 3 7.35 13.14 5.14
CA GLU A 3 6.43 12.25 4.47
C GLU A 3 7.18 10.98 4.12
N VAL A 4 6.51 9.86 4.25
CA VAL A 4 7.05 8.58 3.83
C VAL A 4 6.48 8.25 2.47
N VAL A 5 7.36 7.89 1.54
CA VAL A 5 6.94 7.46 0.22
C VAL A 5 6.76 5.95 0.25
N TYR A 6 5.58 5.50 -0.11
CA TYR A 6 5.28 4.09 -0.20
C TYR A 6 5.14 3.71 -1.66
N ARG A 7 5.76 2.61 -2.04
CA ARG A 7 5.49 1.99 -3.34
C ARG A 7 4.42 0.94 -3.10
N PHE A 8 3.22 1.19 -3.57
CA PHE A 8 2.12 0.28 -3.30
C PHE A 8 1.99 -0.78 -4.38
N GLU A 9 1.51 -1.94 -3.96
CA GLU A 9 1.04 -3.00 -4.84
C GLU A 9 -0.39 -3.29 -4.44
N LEU A 10 -1.31 -3.10 -5.35
CA LEU A 10 -2.70 -3.48 -5.13
C LEU A 10 -2.87 -4.90 -5.64
N ARG A 11 -3.33 -5.78 -4.78
CA ARG A 11 -3.50 -7.19 -5.12
C ARG A 11 -4.96 -7.59 -5.02
N ARG A 12 -5.38 -8.37 -5.98
CA ARG A 12 -6.67 -9.06 -5.94
C ARG A 12 -6.35 -10.54 -5.92
N ALA A 13 -6.65 -11.21 -4.80
CA ALA A 13 -6.19 -12.56 -4.55
C ALA A 13 -4.66 -12.59 -4.63
N GLU A 14 -4.07 -13.32 -5.56
CA GLU A 14 -2.62 -13.43 -5.69
C GLU A 14 -2.05 -12.53 -6.80
N ASP A 15 -2.91 -11.85 -7.54
CA ASP A 15 -2.48 -11.08 -8.68
C ASP A 15 -2.25 -9.61 -8.31
N VAL A 16 -1.15 -9.07 -8.78
CA VAL A 16 -0.89 -7.63 -8.68
C VAL A 16 -1.65 -6.95 -9.81
N VAL A 17 -2.61 -6.11 -9.46
CA VAL A 17 -3.45 -5.46 -10.46
C VAL A 17 -3.03 -4.03 -10.72
N ALA A 18 -2.28 -3.42 -9.81
CA ALA A 18 -1.78 -2.06 -10.01
C ALA A 18 -0.61 -1.80 -9.08
N THR A 19 0.27 -0.92 -9.50
CA THR A 19 1.39 -0.44 -8.68
C THR A 19 1.51 1.06 -8.85
N GLY A 20 2.17 1.69 -7.91
CA GLY A 20 2.42 3.12 -7.99
C GLY A 20 3.09 3.62 -6.71
N HIS A 21 3.06 4.93 -6.54
CA HIS A 21 3.64 5.56 -5.37
C HIS A 21 2.60 6.43 -4.70
N VAL A 22 2.67 6.49 -3.38
CA VAL A 22 1.81 7.35 -2.60
C VAL A 22 2.62 7.93 -1.45
N ASN A 23 2.42 9.22 -1.17
CA ASN A 23 3.00 9.86 -0.01
C ASN A 23 1.98 9.83 1.11
N TRP A 24 2.44 9.50 2.31
CA TRP A 24 1.55 9.39 3.46
C TRP A 24 2.21 10.00 4.67
N GLU A 25 1.50 10.87 5.34
CA GLU A 25 2.05 11.58 6.48
C GLU A 25 1.88 10.81 7.79
N GLU A 26 0.83 10.04 7.89
CA GLU A 26 0.51 9.33 9.11
C GLU A 26 1.05 7.91 9.07
N PRO A 27 1.42 7.33 10.21
CA PRO A 27 1.85 5.94 10.24
C PRO A 27 0.72 5.01 9.79
N LEU A 28 1.07 4.04 9.00
CA LEU A 28 0.14 3.00 8.55
C LEU A 28 0.49 1.71 9.27
N GLU A 29 -0.52 0.92 9.55
CA GLU A 29 -0.35 -0.36 10.22
C GLU A 29 -0.97 -1.48 9.42
N VAL A 30 -0.41 -2.68 9.58
CA VAL A 30 -0.98 -3.86 8.97
C VAL A 30 -2.38 -4.07 9.53
N GLY A 31 -3.32 -4.32 8.63
CA GLY A 31 -4.73 -4.48 8.99
C GLY A 31 -5.57 -3.23 8.81
N ASP A 32 -4.94 -2.08 8.64
CA ASP A 32 -5.67 -0.85 8.41
C ASP A 32 -6.30 -0.85 7.01
N SER A 33 -7.46 -0.24 6.90
CA SER A 33 -8.03 0.00 5.59
C SER A 33 -7.42 1.24 4.97
N ILE A 34 -7.24 1.21 3.67
CA ILE A 34 -6.66 2.33 2.93
C ILE A 34 -7.39 2.46 1.60
N THR A 35 -7.54 3.70 1.16
CA THR A 35 -8.12 3.97 -0.15
C THR A 35 -7.04 4.59 -1.02
N ILE A 36 -6.80 3.97 -2.17
CA ILE A 36 -5.83 4.45 -3.15
C ILE A 36 -6.59 4.68 -4.44
N GLY A 37 -6.69 5.96 -4.84
CA GLY A 37 -7.55 6.33 -5.95
C GLY A 37 -9.00 6.04 -5.60
N ARG A 38 -9.62 5.15 -6.36
CA ARG A 38 -11.00 4.75 -6.12
C ARG A 38 -11.11 3.35 -5.55
N ARG A 39 -9.99 2.75 -5.17
CA ARG A 39 -9.96 1.38 -4.72
C ARG A 39 -9.68 1.35 -3.23
N GLN A 40 -10.44 0.54 -2.54
CA GLN A 40 -10.31 0.36 -1.12
C GLN A 40 -9.75 -1.02 -0.83
N GLY A 41 -8.82 -1.10 0.10
CA GLY A 41 -8.22 -2.36 0.47
C GLY A 41 -7.73 -2.35 1.89
N ILE A 42 -7.11 -3.44 2.29
CA ILE A 42 -6.54 -3.62 3.62
C ILE A 42 -5.05 -3.86 3.47
N ILE A 43 -4.28 -3.18 4.29
CA ILE A 43 -2.83 -3.30 4.27
C ILE A 43 -2.44 -4.67 4.80
N ARG A 44 -1.70 -5.42 4.00
CA ARG A 44 -1.25 -6.76 4.38
C ARG A 44 0.14 -6.74 4.97
N THR A 45 1.07 -6.04 4.32
CA THR A 45 2.45 -6.02 4.79
C THR A 45 3.12 -4.72 4.40
N PHE A 46 4.19 -4.42 5.12
CA PHE A 46 5.16 -3.39 4.75
C PHE A 46 6.50 -4.07 4.59
N GLU A 47 7.22 -3.73 3.55
CA GLU A 47 8.54 -4.27 3.34
C GLU A 47 9.50 -3.13 3.01
N PRO A 48 10.60 -2.98 3.74
CA PRO A 48 11.60 -1.98 3.37
C PRO A 48 12.28 -2.38 2.07
N LEU A 49 12.48 -1.40 1.20
CA LEU A 49 13.21 -1.62 -0.03
C LEU A 49 14.68 -1.34 0.21
N LEU A 50 15.54 -2.27 -0.16
CA LEU A 50 16.95 -2.16 0.10
C LEU A 50 17.55 -0.98 -0.65
N GLY A 51 18.34 -0.18 0.08
CA GLY A 51 19.05 0.94 -0.51
C GLY A 51 18.20 2.15 -0.79
N GLU A 52 16.94 2.15 -0.41
CA GLU A 52 16.03 3.25 -0.66
C GLU A 52 15.30 3.64 0.60
N GLN A 53 14.83 4.87 0.64
CA GLN A 53 14.03 5.37 1.75
C GLN A 53 12.54 5.18 1.49
N GLU A 54 12.23 4.15 0.74
CA GLU A 54 10.86 3.81 0.40
C GLU A 54 10.47 2.51 1.05
N MET A 55 9.19 2.33 1.25
CA MET A 55 8.66 1.08 1.74
C MET A 55 7.65 0.53 0.74
N ARG A 56 7.67 -0.78 0.56
CA ARG A 56 6.67 -1.46 -0.23
C ARG A 56 5.45 -1.67 0.62
N LEU A 57 4.33 -1.22 0.13
CA LEU A 57 3.04 -1.36 0.80
C LEU A 57 2.19 -2.34 0.00
N VAL A 58 1.90 -3.48 0.59
CA VAL A 58 1.06 -4.48 -0.07
C VAL A 58 -0.36 -4.34 0.44
N VAL A 59 -1.28 -4.06 -0.47
CA VAL A 59 -2.68 -3.81 -0.15
C VAL A 59 -3.54 -4.87 -0.83
N GLN A 60 -4.33 -5.58 -0.05
CA GLN A 60 -5.29 -6.55 -0.57
C GLN A 60 -6.60 -5.83 -0.84
N LEU A 61 -7.00 -5.78 -2.10
CA LEU A 61 -8.24 -5.11 -2.47
C LEU A 61 -9.43 -5.83 -1.89
N LEU A 62 -10.41 -5.05 -1.44
CA LEU A 62 -11.67 -5.60 -1.01
C LEU A 62 -12.46 -6.05 -2.22
N ARG A 63 -13.30 -7.06 -1.98
CA ARG A 63 -14.12 -7.58 -3.06
C ARG A 63 -15.17 -6.56 -3.45
N ASP A 64 -15.21 -6.24 -4.72
CA ASP A 64 -16.26 -5.40 -5.27
C ASP A 64 -17.46 -6.26 -5.65
N HIS A 65 -18.60 -5.70 -5.44
CA HIS A 65 -19.84 -6.30 -5.88
C HIS A 65 -20.46 -5.51 -7.01
#